data_1f90af66593c8fe86d6018fddaab5a7c
#
_entry.id   1f90af66593c8fe86d6018fddaab5a7c
#
_cell.length_a   1.000
_cell.length_b   1.000
_cell.length_c   1.000
_cell.angle_alpha   90.00
_cell.angle_beta   90.00
_cell.angle_gamma   90.00
#
_symmetry.space_group_name_H-M   'P 1'
#
loop_
_entity.id
_entity.type
_entity.pdbx_description
1 polymer ?
#
loop_
_entity_poly.entity_id
_entity_poly.type
_entity_poly.pdbx_seq_one_letter_code
_entity_poly.pdbx_strand_id
1 'polypeptide(L)'
;MATFVMLTRLSPETVKSPADLKKLEKTVNERIRAECPQVKWVANYAILGPCDYLDIFEAPDEAVASKVALVIRSFGHATTETWVAINWHRFRETVGKLS
;
A
#
# COMPACT_ATOMS: atom_id res chain seq x y z
N MET A 1 -1.36 -6.46 14.94
CA MET A 1 -1.08 -5.48 13.88
C MET A 1 -2.37 -5.14 13.13
N ALA A 2 -2.48 -3.94 12.64
CA ALA A 2 -3.61 -3.53 11.83
C ALA A 2 -3.35 -3.86 10.36
N THR A 3 -4.44 -4.10 9.61
CA THR A 3 -4.37 -4.40 8.18
C THR A 3 -4.77 -3.17 7.38
N PHE A 4 -4.04 -2.91 6.32
CA PHE A 4 -4.27 -1.77 5.44
C PHE A 4 -4.34 -2.22 3.99
N VAL A 5 -5.19 -1.55 3.22
CA VAL A 5 -5.27 -1.72 1.77
C VAL A 5 -4.81 -0.39 1.15
N MET A 6 -3.81 -0.46 0.30
CA MET A 6 -3.30 0.73 -0.39
C MET A 6 -3.55 0.61 -1.88
N LEU A 7 -4.20 1.63 -2.43
CA LEU A 7 -4.42 1.77 -3.86
C LEU A 7 -3.44 2.80 -4.39
N THR A 8 -2.71 2.45 -5.44
CA THR A 8 -1.69 3.31 -6.03
C THR A 8 -2.04 3.58 -7.49
N ARG A 9 -1.99 4.86 -7.87
CA ARG A 9 -2.14 5.30 -9.26
C ARG A 9 -0.83 5.89 -9.72
N LEU A 10 -0.30 5.34 -10.82
CA LEU A 10 0.92 5.86 -11.43
C LEU A 10 0.62 7.11 -12.25
N SER A 11 1.54 8.07 -12.22
CA SER A 11 1.47 9.22 -13.09
C SER A 11 1.92 8.81 -14.51
N PRO A 12 1.08 9.02 -15.54
CA PRO A 12 1.46 8.67 -16.92
C PRO A 12 2.70 9.40 -17.41
N GLU A 13 2.98 10.56 -16.85
CA GLU A 13 4.10 11.42 -17.26
C GLU A 13 5.46 10.91 -16.79
N THR A 14 5.49 10.15 -15.71
CA THR A 14 6.73 9.71 -15.07
C THR A 14 7.14 8.29 -15.42
N VAL A 15 6.22 7.50 -15.98
CA VAL A 15 6.48 6.11 -16.37
C VAL A 15 6.33 5.99 -17.87
N LYS A 16 7.44 5.97 -18.60
CA LYS A 16 7.45 6.02 -20.07
C LYS A 16 7.74 4.70 -20.73
N SER A 17 8.27 3.72 -19.99
CA SER A 17 8.60 2.41 -20.55
C SER A 17 8.54 1.33 -19.46
N PRO A 18 8.37 0.04 -19.86
CA PRO A 18 8.44 -1.07 -18.92
C PRO A 18 9.77 -1.16 -18.16
N ALA A 19 10.87 -0.81 -18.82
CA ALA A 19 12.20 -0.81 -18.18
C ALA A 19 12.30 0.26 -17.08
N ASP A 20 11.77 1.45 -17.34
CA ASP A 20 11.73 2.53 -16.36
C ASP A 20 10.87 2.15 -15.16
N LEU A 21 9.71 1.54 -15.40
CA LEU A 21 8.82 1.09 -14.35
C LEU A 21 9.49 0.05 -13.46
N LYS A 22 10.14 -0.93 -14.04
CA LYS A 22 10.86 -1.97 -13.29
C LYS A 22 11.93 -1.39 -12.39
N LYS A 23 12.71 -0.43 -12.90
CA LYS A 23 13.76 0.25 -12.17
C LYS A 23 13.19 1.07 -11.01
N LEU A 24 12.12 1.80 -11.27
CA LEU A 24 11.44 2.62 -10.27
C LEU A 24 10.86 1.77 -9.14
N GLU A 25 10.18 0.68 -9.47
CA GLU A 25 9.61 -0.22 -8.49
C GLU A 25 10.68 -0.81 -7.56
N LYS A 26 11.81 -1.20 -8.12
CA LYS A 26 12.93 -1.72 -7.33
C LYS A 26 13.42 -0.66 -6.34
N THR A 27 13.62 0.56 -6.78
CA THR A 27 14.08 1.67 -5.95
C THR A 27 13.08 1.98 -4.84
N VAL A 28 11.80 2.06 -5.17
CA VAL A 28 10.73 2.33 -4.21
C VAL A 28 10.66 1.21 -3.15
N ASN A 29 10.71 -0.04 -3.58
CA ASN A 29 10.65 -1.18 -2.67
C ASN A 29 11.84 -1.22 -1.71
N GLU A 30 13.02 -0.93 -2.18
CA GLU A 30 14.21 -0.84 -1.34
C GLU A 30 14.07 0.25 -0.29
N ARG A 31 13.53 1.40 -0.67
CA ARG A 31 13.31 2.52 0.24
C ARG A 31 12.25 2.16 1.30
N ILE A 32 11.17 1.51 0.91
CA ILE A 32 10.14 1.08 1.86
C ILE A 32 10.73 0.10 2.88
N ARG A 33 11.51 -0.86 2.44
CA ARG A 33 12.15 -1.83 3.35
C ARG A 33 13.08 -1.14 4.34
N ALA A 34 13.82 -0.14 3.90
CA ALA A 34 14.73 0.60 4.75
C ALA A 34 13.99 1.49 5.76
N GLU A 35 12.95 2.18 5.32
CA GLU A 35 12.23 3.16 6.15
C GLU A 35 11.11 2.54 6.98
N CYS A 36 10.52 1.44 6.52
CA CYS A 36 9.36 0.81 7.15
C CYS A 36 9.59 -0.69 7.37
N PRO A 37 10.60 -1.09 8.14
CA PRO A 37 10.92 -2.51 8.33
C PRO A 37 9.84 -3.29 9.08
N GLN A 38 8.92 -2.63 9.79
CA GLN A 38 7.84 -3.27 10.53
C GLN A 38 6.69 -3.72 9.65
N VAL A 39 6.66 -3.28 8.40
CA VAL A 39 5.56 -3.61 7.48
C VAL A 39 5.69 -5.06 7.02
N LYS A 40 4.57 -5.78 7.10
CA LYS A 40 4.44 -7.14 6.59
C LYS A 40 3.51 -7.12 5.38
N TRP A 41 4.05 -7.44 4.22
CA TRP A 41 3.26 -7.52 2.99
C TRP A 41 2.46 -8.81 2.97
N VAL A 42 1.15 -8.68 2.76
CA VAL A 42 0.22 -9.82 2.70
C VAL A 42 -0.04 -10.21 1.26
N ALA A 43 -0.35 -9.24 0.40
CA ALA A 43 -0.65 -9.48 -0.99
C ALA A 43 -0.39 -8.22 -1.83
N ASN A 44 0.00 -8.42 -3.08
CA ASN A 44 0.26 -7.33 -4.02
C ASN A 44 -0.36 -7.69 -5.36
N TYR A 45 -1.15 -6.79 -5.91
CA TYR A 45 -1.86 -7.00 -7.17
C TYR A 45 -1.66 -5.84 -8.13
N ALA A 46 -1.55 -6.15 -9.41
CA ALA A 46 -1.73 -5.17 -10.48
C ALA A 46 -3.22 -5.14 -10.82
N ILE A 47 -3.76 -3.95 -10.99
CA ILE A 47 -5.19 -3.75 -11.23
C ILE A 47 -5.40 -3.12 -12.60
N LEU A 48 -6.35 -3.65 -13.36
CA LEU A 48 -6.80 -3.07 -14.61
C LEU A 48 -8.11 -2.32 -14.34
N GLY A 49 -8.00 -1.08 -13.94
CA GLY A 49 -9.19 -0.32 -13.58
C GLY A 49 -8.82 1.03 -12.98
N PRO A 50 -9.54 1.49 -11.95
CA PRO A 50 -9.38 2.84 -11.42
C PRO A 50 -8.05 3.10 -10.72
N CYS A 51 -7.27 2.08 -10.42
CA CYS A 51 -5.90 2.22 -9.88
C CYS A 51 -4.98 1.24 -10.60
N ASP A 52 -3.68 1.39 -10.40
CA ASP A 52 -2.68 0.53 -11.04
C ASP A 52 -2.24 -0.62 -10.13
N TYR A 53 -2.12 -0.34 -8.83
CA TYR A 53 -1.73 -1.36 -7.86
C TYR A 53 -2.67 -1.37 -6.67
N LEU A 54 -2.91 -2.56 -6.15
CA LEU A 54 -3.59 -2.77 -4.88
C LEU A 54 -2.70 -3.64 -4.00
N ASP A 55 -2.31 -3.10 -2.86
CA ASP A 55 -1.43 -3.79 -1.92
C ASP A 55 -2.13 -3.96 -0.58
N ILE A 56 -1.99 -5.13 0.01
CA ILE A 56 -2.50 -5.41 1.35
C ILE A 56 -1.30 -5.67 2.25
N PHE A 57 -1.22 -4.95 3.36
CA PHE A 57 -0.12 -5.10 4.30
C PHE A 57 -0.58 -4.93 5.74
N GLU A 58 0.24 -5.42 6.65
CA GLU A 58 0.05 -5.24 8.08
C GLU A 58 1.12 -4.30 8.62
N ALA A 59 0.73 -3.43 9.53
CA ALA A 59 1.62 -2.49 10.20
C ALA A 59 1.17 -2.32 11.65
N PRO A 60 2.09 -1.92 12.55
CA PRO A 60 1.74 -1.73 13.95
C PRO A 60 0.64 -0.70 14.18
N ASP A 61 0.64 0.36 13.38
CA ASP A 61 -0.31 1.46 13.52
C ASP A 61 -0.43 2.26 12.22
N GLU A 62 -1.33 3.24 12.24
CA GLU A 62 -1.57 4.13 11.10
C GLU A 62 -0.37 5.04 10.79
N ALA A 63 0.47 5.34 11.78
CA ALA A 63 1.66 6.15 11.55
C ALA A 63 2.64 5.44 10.60
N VAL A 64 2.87 4.14 10.82
CA VAL A 64 3.71 3.34 9.93
C VAL A 64 3.07 3.21 8.55
N ALA A 65 1.76 2.98 8.48
CA ALA A 65 1.04 2.90 7.21
C ALA A 65 1.16 4.20 6.42
N SER A 66 1.01 5.34 7.08
CA SER A 66 1.16 6.66 6.44
C SER A 66 2.59 6.88 5.93
N LYS A 67 3.58 6.34 6.63
CA LYS A 67 4.97 6.44 6.21
C LYS A 67 5.21 5.69 4.90
N VAL A 68 4.59 4.53 4.72
CA VAL A 68 4.64 3.80 3.44
C VAL A 68 4.09 4.66 2.31
N ALA A 69 2.94 5.28 2.51
CA ALA A 69 2.34 6.17 1.52
C ALA A 69 3.24 7.36 1.19
N LEU A 70 3.83 7.98 2.21
CA LEU A 70 4.72 9.12 2.03
C LEU A 70 5.99 8.75 1.26
N VAL A 71 6.56 7.59 1.54
CA VAL A 71 7.73 7.10 0.79
C VAL A 71 7.39 6.95 -0.69
N ILE A 72 6.27 6.30 -1.01
CA ILE A 72 5.86 6.12 -2.40
C ILE A 72 5.64 7.48 -3.08
N ARG A 73 4.93 8.37 -2.43
CA ARG A 73 4.60 9.69 -2.98
C ARG A 73 5.82 10.58 -3.13
N SER A 74 6.85 10.39 -2.31
CA SER A 74 8.07 11.20 -2.35
C SER A 74 8.85 11.04 -3.66
N PHE A 75 8.64 9.95 -4.39
CA PHE A 75 9.27 9.76 -5.70
C PHE A 75 8.56 10.54 -6.82
N GLY A 76 7.39 11.12 -6.55
CA GLY A 76 6.68 11.97 -7.50
C GLY A 76 6.02 11.24 -8.67
N HIS A 77 5.97 9.92 -8.66
CA HIS A 77 5.47 9.10 -9.76
C HIS A 77 4.06 8.56 -9.54
N ALA A 78 3.53 8.72 -8.32
CA ALA A 78 2.28 8.08 -7.97
C ALA A 78 1.50 8.86 -6.91
N THR A 79 0.20 8.66 -6.91
CA THR A 79 -0.69 9.03 -5.82
C THR A 79 -1.17 7.77 -5.14
N THR A 80 -1.47 7.86 -3.84
CA THR A 80 -1.89 6.71 -3.05
C THR A 80 -3.15 7.02 -2.25
N GLU A 81 -3.90 5.98 -1.98
CA GLU A 81 -5.05 6.01 -1.09
C GLU A 81 -4.93 4.81 -0.16
N THR A 82 -4.96 5.02 1.15
CA THR A 82 -4.76 3.95 2.13
C THR A 82 -6.01 3.80 2.97
N TRP A 83 -6.53 2.59 3.03
CA TRP A 83 -7.73 2.23 3.78
C TRP A 83 -7.37 1.31 4.93
N VAL A 84 -8.01 1.51 6.07
CA VAL A 84 -7.95 0.54 7.17
C VAL A 84 -8.91 -0.60 6.84
N ALA A 85 -8.40 -1.83 6.91
CA ALA A 85 -9.21 -3.02 6.68
C ALA A 85 -9.31 -3.81 7.99
N ILE A 86 -10.51 -4.25 8.30
CA ILE A 86 -10.76 -5.07 9.48
C ILE A 86 -10.95 -6.50 9.02
N ASN A 87 -10.20 -7.43 9.61
CA ASN A 87 -10.37 -8.85 9.34
C ASN A 87 -11.84 -9.24 9.57
N TRP A 88 -12.40 -10.03 8.66
CA TRP A 88 -13.81 -10.41 8.70
C TRP A 88 -14.20 -11.08 10.02
N HIS A 89 -13.35 -11.94 10.55
CA HIS A 89 -13.59 -12.61 11.82
C HIS A 89 -13.71 -11.62 12.98
N ARG A 90 -12.80 -10.65 13.05
CA ARG A 90 -12.85 -9.57 14.04
C ARG A 90 -14.10 -8.70 13.90
N PHE A 91 -14.46 -8.41 12.67
CA PHE A 91 -15.67 -7.64 12.39
C PHE A 91 -16.92 -8.37 12.90
N ARG A 92 -17.00 -9.67 12.65
CA ARG A 92 -18.10 -10.50 13.13
C ARG A 92 -18.17 -10.54 14.65
N GLU A 93 -17.05 -10.57 15.34
CA GLU A 93 -17.02 -10.48 16.80
C GLU A 93 -17.64 -9.15 17.28
N THR A 94 -17.32 -8.04 16.62
CA THR A 94 -17.88 -6.74 16.92
C THR A 94 -19.39 -6.74 16.73
N VAL A 95 -19.86 -7.30 15.62
CA VAL A 95 -21.30 -7.43 15.34
C VAL A 95 -21.99 -8.26 16.41
N GLY A 96 -21.38 -9.36 16.84
CA GLY A 96 -21.91 -10.24 17.87
C GLY A 96 -22.06 -9.58 19.24
N LYS A 97 -21.36 -8.48 19.50
CA LYS A 97 -21.47 -7.69 20.73
C LYS A 97 -22.58 -6.65 20.70
N LEU A 98 -23.15 -6.42 19.52
CA LEU A 98 -24.30 -5.51 19.37
C LEU A 98 -25.57 -6.25 19.73
N SER A 99 -26.36 -5.66 20.59
CA SER A 99 -27.63 -6.26 21.01
C SER A 99 -28.81 -5.70 20.24
#